data_7bb5957f3add7324fd6a34bde193b3f9
#
_entry.id   7bb5957f3add7324fd6a34bde193b3f9
#
_cell.length_a   1.000
_cell.length_b   1.000
_cell.length_c   1.000
_cell.angle_alpha   90.00
_cell.angle_beta   90.00
_cell.angle_gamma   90.00
#
_symmetry.space_group_name_H-M   'P 1'
#
loop_
_entity.id
_entity.type
_entity.pdbx_description
1 polymer ?
#
loop_
_entity_poly.entity_id
_entity_poly.type
_entity_poly.pdbx_seq_one_letter_code
_entity_poly.pdbx_strand_id
1 'polypeptide(L)'
;MFKVIQNFLEPKDFNALKSFLISEDVEWHYHPQIDLKTDKEWFNHCFFNNNEITSNAFKFVKPVIQKLEGKAIIRIRANLDIQNPKTYQCNYHTDYPFECKTAILYMTDGNGGTQFKNPNKKVSCKENQIVIFDSQTQHSAITQTDAKQKIVLNINYF
;
A
#
# COMPACT_ATOMS: atom_id res chain seq x y z
N MET A 1 10.72 -7.10 -12.50
CA MET A 1 10.23 -5.84 -13.12
C MET A 1 10.18 -4.77 -12.04
N PHE A 2 10.49 -3.50 -12.37
CA PHE A 2 10.35 -2.36 -11.43
C PHE A 2 9.83 -1.15 -12.20
N LYS A 3 8.64 -0.65 -11.86
CA LYS A 3 7.97 0.43 -12.59
C LYS A 3 7.31 1.40 -11.61
N VAL A 4 7.51 2.70 -11.83
CA VAL A 4 6.85 3.79 -11.07
C VAL A 4 6.02 4.61 -12.04
N ILE A 5 4.74 4.82 -11.75
CA ILE A 5 3.79 5.53 -12.60
C ILE A 5 3.13 6.62 -11.75
N GLN A 6 3.17 7.87 -12.23
CA GLN A 6 2.45 9.00 -11.66
C GLN A 6 1.03 9.06 -12.22
N ASN A 7 0.09 9.65 -11.47
CA ASN A 7 -1.30 9.82 -11.88
C ASN A 7 -1.89 8.50 -12.40
N PHE A 8 -1.74 7.45 -11.61
CA PHE A 8 -2.08 6.09 -12.03
C PHE A 8 -3.58 5.94 -12.30
N LEU A 9 -4.45 6.39 -11.40
CA LEU A 9 -5.90 6.37 -11.62
C LEU A 9 -6.39 7.68 -12.23
N GLU A 10 -7.53 7.61 -12.89
CA GLU A 10 -8.27 8.81 -13.22
C GLU A 10 -8.66 9.56 -11.94
N PRO A 11 -8.68 10.91 -11.94
CA PRO A 11 -8.93 11.71 -10.74
C PRO A 11 -10.23 11.32 -10.02
N LYS A 12 -11.29 10.99 -10.75
CA LYS A 12 -12.58 10.55 -10.20
C LYS A 12 -12.43 9.29 -9.35
N ASP A 13 -11.75 8.28 -9.89
CA ASP A 13 -11.61 6.97 -9.24
C ASP A 13 -10.65 7.06 -8.05
N PHE A 14 -9.55 7.79 -8.21
CA PHE A 14 -8.62 8.06 -7.13
C PHE A 14 -9.29 8.77 -5.96
N ASN A 15 -10.03 9.85 -6.22
CA ASN A 15 -10.71 10.63 -5.19
C ASN A 15 -11.80 9.81 -4.50
N ALA A 16 -12.54 8.97 -5.22
CA ALA A 16 -13.56 8.09 -4.62
C ALA A 16 -12.92 7.10 -3.63
N LEU A 17 -11.83 6.43 -4.02
CA LEU A 17 -11.10 5.51 -3.14
C LEU A 17 -10.47 6.25 -1.95
N LYS A 18 -9.83 7.40 -2.18
CA LYS A 18 -9.22 8.23 -1.14
C LYS A 18 -10.27 8.71 -0.13
N SER A 19 -11.40 9.24 -0.60
CA SER A 19 -12.49 9.72 0.26
C SER A 19 -13.03 8.62 1.16
N PHE A 20 -13.19 7.39 0.65
CA PHE A 20 -13.55 6.25 1.48
C PHE A 20 -12.48 5.97 2.55
N LEU A 21 -11.19 5.87 2.16
CA LEU A 21 -10.11 5.50 3.08
C LEU A 21 -9.84 6.52 4.19
N ILE A 22 -10.28 7.77 4.04
CA ILE A 22 -10.18 8.81 5.07
C ILE A 22 -11.50 9.10 5.79
N SER A 23 -12.57 8.41 5.43
CA SER A 23 -13.91 8.56 6.06
C SER A 23 -14.02 7.80 7.37
N GLU A 24 -15.12 8.03 8.08
CA GLU A 24 -15.51 7.27 9.28
C GLU A 24 -16.09 5.89 8.95
N ASP A 25 -16.37 5.62 7.67
CA ASP A 25 -16.98 4.35 7.21
C ASP A 25 -15.95 3.22 7.06
N VAL A 26 -14.66 3.51 7.12
CA VAL A 26 -13.62 2.49 6.97
C VAL A 26 -13.31 1.80 8.30
N GLU A 27 -13.44 0.49 8.31
CA GLU A 27 -13.08 -0.35 9.46
C GLU A 27 -11.57 -0.62 9.43
N TRP A 28 -10.82 0.11 10.26
CA TRP A 28 -9.39 -0.10 10.42
C TRP A 28 -9.11 -1.13 11.51
N HIS A 29 -8.44 -2.23 11.14
CA HIS A 29 -7.98 -3.25 12.08
C HIS A 29 -6.61 -2.86 12.63
N TYR A 30 -6.52 -2.73 13.95
CA TYR A 30 -5.31 -2.39 14.69
C TYR A 30 -4.32 -3.54 14.74
N HIS A 31 -3.04 -3.23 14.54
CA HIS A 31 -1.92 -4.13 14.74
C HIS A 31 -0.90 -3.47 15.69
N PRO A 32 -0.59 -4.10 16.83
CA PRO A 32 0.28 -3.49 17.85
C PRO A 32 1.74 -3.39 17.42
N GLN A 33 2.13 -4.09 16.34
CA GLN A 33 3.52 -4.18 15.93
C GLN A 33 3.64 -4.40 14.42
N ILE A 34 4.48 -3.60 13.77
CA ILE A 34 4.81 -3.74 12.33
C ILE A 34 5.78 -4.90 12.11
N ASP A 35 6.81 -5.01 12.96
CA ASP A 35 7.80 -6.07 12.92
C ASP A 35 8.38 -6.35 14.34
N LEU A 36 9.11 -7.44 14.50
CA LEU A 36 9.64 -7.89 15.79
C LEU A 36 10.67 -6.95 16.44
N LYS A 37 11.12 -5.92 15.74
CA LYS A 37 12.13 -4.96 16.24
C LYS A 37 11.56 -3.61 16.58
N THR A 38 10.27 -3.40 16.35
CA THR A 38 9.63 -2.11 16.52
C THR A 38 8.32 -2.23 17.26
N ASP A 39 8.09 -1.32 18.17
CA ASP A 39 6.80 -1.13 18.84
C ASP A 39 5.89 -0.20 18.00
N LYS A 40 6.06 -0.19 16.65
CA LYS A 40 5.28 0.67 15.78
C LYS A 40 3.95 0.01 15.42
N GLU A 41 2.92 0.68 15.80
CA GLU A 41 1.54 0.35 15.50
C GLU A 41 1.21 0.67 14.04
N TRP A 42 0.32 -0.10 13.48
CA TRP A 42 -0.25 0.16 12.15
C TRP A 42 -1.66 -0.37 12.08
N PHE A 43 -2.37 0.02 11.02
CA PHE A 43 -3.74 -0.40 10.79
C PHE A 43 -3.88 -0.92 9.38
N ASN A 44 -4.83 -1.84 9.17
CA ASN A 44 -5.19 -2.24 7.82
C ASN A 44 -6.70 -2.35 7.62
N HIS A 45 -7.09 -2.24 6.35
CA HIS A 45 -8.42 -2.58 5.86
C HIS A 45 -8.25 -3.52 4.67
N CYS A 46 -8.82 -4.72 4.76
CA CYS A 46 -8.69 -5.74 3.72
C CYS A 46 -9.90 -5.70 2.80
N PHE A 47 -9.68 -5.54 1.50
CA PHE A 47 -10.74 -5.56 0.48
C PHE A 47 -10.93 -6.95 -0.13
N PHE A 48 -9.82 -7.71 -0.24
CA PHE A 48 -9.81 -9.02 -0.89
C PHE A 48 -8.67 -9.86 -0.32
N ASN A 49 -8.96 -11.10 0.05
CA ASN A 49 -7.97 -12.05 0.53
C ASN A 49 -8.52 -13.49 0.42
N ASN A 50 -7.64 -14.45 0.22
CA ASN A 50 -8.01 -15.87 0.15
C ASN A 50 -9.15 -16.15 -0.85
N ASN A 51 -9.11 -15.51 -2.01
CA ASN A 51 -10.09 -15.62 -3.08
C ASN A 51 -11.51 -15.14 -2.71
N GLU A 52 -11.63 -14.29 -1.67
CA GLU A 52 -12.89 -13.75 -1.21
C GLU A 52 -12.86 -12.22 -1.13
N ILE A 53 -13.99 -11.58 -1.43
CA ILE A 53 -14.21 -10.16 -1.17
C ILE A 53 -14.50 -10.02 0.32
N THR A 54 -13.65 -9.30 1.04
CA THR A 54 -13.72 -9.13 2.50
C THR A 54 -14.29 -7.78 2.93
N SER A 55 -14.62 -6.90 1.98
CA SER A 55 -15.16 -5.57 2.28
C SER A 55 -16.28 -5.18 1.32
N ASN A 56 -17.36 -4.62 1.85
CA ASN A 56 -18.44 -4.02 1.06
C ASN A 56 -17.96 -2.83 0.21
N ALA A 57 -16.81 -2.26 0.55
CA ALA A 57 -16.15 -1.18 -0.18
C ALA A 57 -15.29 -1.67 -1.36
N PHE A 58 -15.30 -2.95 -1.70
CA PHE A 58 -14.52 -3.52 -2.82
C PHE A 58 -14.74 -2.79 -4.15
N LYS A 59 -15.91 -2.18 -4.36
CA LYS A 59 -16.21 -1.37 -5.54
C LYS A 59 -15.18 -0.27 -5.80
N PHE A 60 -14.59 0.32 -4.75
CA PHE A 60 -13.62 1.41 -4.88
C PHE A 60 -12.24 0.97 -5.39
N VAL A 61 -11.88 -0.31 -5.25
CA VAL A 61 -10.62 -0.85 -5.75
C VAL A 61 -10.73 -1.48 -7.14
N LYS A 62 -11.94 -1.64 -7.70
CA LYS A 62 -12.14 -2.18 -9.05
C LYS A 62 -11.37 -1.41 -10.14
N PRO A 63 -11.35 -0.05 -10.17
CA PRO A 63 -10.57 0.68 -11.16
C PRO A 63 -9.07 0.39 -11.10
N VAL A 64 -8.52 0.17 -9.88
CA VAL A 64 -7.12 -0.21 -9.70
C VAL A 64 -6.84 -1.56 -10.35
N ILE A 65 -7.69 -2.56 -10.07
CA ILE A 65 -7.58 -3.92 -10.60
C ILE A 65 -7.63 -3.90 -12.14
N GLN A 66 -8.60 -3.19 -12.70
CA GLN A 66 -8.76 -3.07 -14.15
C GLN A 66 -7.53 -2.46 -14.83
N LYS A 67 -6.95 -1.42 -14.22
CA LYS A 67 -5.78 -0.73 -14.78
C LYS A 67 -4.46 -1.50 -14.59
N LEU A 68 -4.38 -2.40 -13.62
CA LEU A 68 -3.23 -3.30 -13.44
C LEU A 68 -3.21 -4.44 -14.47
N GLU A 69 -4.35 -4.73 -15.14
CA GLU A 69 -4.50 -5.82 -16.11
C GLU A 69 -4.07 -7.18 -15.52
N GLY A 70 -4.22 -7.35 -14.22
CA GLY A 70 -3.88 -8.60 -13.53
C GLY A 70 -4.83 -9.73 -13.88
N LYS A 71 -4.28 -10.93 -14.04
CA LYS A 71 -5.07 -12.13 -14.39
C LYS A 71 -5.81 -12.71 -13.19
N ALA A 72 -5.23 -12.61 -12.01
CA ALA A 72 -5.81 -13.09 -10.76
C ALA A 72 -5.31 -12.25 -9.58
N ILE A 73 -6.20 -11.93 -8.67
CA ILE A 73 -5.88 -11.17 -7.45
C ILE A 73 -5.60 -12.15 -6.31
N ILE A 74 -4.51 -11.92 -5.60
CA ILE A 74 -4.15 -12.68 -4.39
C ILE A 74 -4.67 -11.95 -3.16
N ARG A 75 -4.34 -10.65 -3.04
CA ARG A 75 -4.73 -9.81 -1.91
C ARG A 75 -4.80 -8.35 -2.30
N ILE A 76 -5.76 -7.62 -1.72
CA ILE A 76 -5.84 -6.15 -1.76
C ILE A 76 -6.06 -5.66 -0.35
N ARG A 77 -5.13 -4.84 0.14
CA ARG A 77 -5.17 -4.30 1.51
C ARG A 77 -4.69 -2.86 1.54
N ALA A 78 -5.47 -1.99 2.18
CA ALA A 78 -5.00 -0.68 2.57
C ALA A 78 -4.24 -0.78 3.90
N ASN A 79 -3.10 -0.10 4.00
CA ASN A 79 -2.32 0.04 5.23
C ASN A 79 -2.29 1.52 5.62
N LEU A 80 -2.51 1.79 6.89
CA LEU A 80 -2.49 3.13 7.49
C LEU A 80 -1.41 3.16 8.58
N ASP A 81 -0.49 4.12 8.46
CA ASP A 81 0.44 4.52 9.50
C ASP A 81 0.11 5.94 9.98
N ILE A 82 0.08 6.17 11.28
CA ILE A 82 -0.05 7.51 11.87
C ILE A 82 1.29 8.25 11.86
N GLN A 83 1.24 9.59 11.98
CA GLN A 83 2.43 10.44 12.04
C GLN A 83 3.38 10.01 13.16
N ASN A 84 4.67 9.97 12.85
CA ASN A 84 5.72 9.67 13.81
C ASN A 84 6.59 10.90 14.10
N PRO A 85 7.14 11.06 15.32
CA PRO A 85 8.02 12.19 15.63
C PRO A 85 9.36 12.14 14.90
N LYS A 86 9.76 10.97 14.42
CA LYS A 86 10.96 10.74 13.61
C LYS A 86 10.70 9.68 12.55
N THR A 87 11.40 9.78 11.42
CA THR A 87 11.36 8.76 10.38
C THR A 87 11.91 7.44 10.90
N TYR A 88 11.17 6.37 10.64
CA TYR A 88 11.53 5.00 10.95
C TYR A 88 11.47 4.13 9.69
N GLN A 89 12.47 3.30 9.48
CA GLN A 89 12.47 2.31 8.41
C GLN A 89 12.23 0.92 9.01
N CYS A 90 11.16 0.25 8.56
CA CYS A 90 10.83 -1.11 8.95
C CYS A 90 11.86 -2.14 8.43
N ASN A 91 11.76 -3.37 8.89
CA ASN A 91 12.59 -4.45 8.35
C ASN A 91 12.29 -4.71 6.86
N TYR A 92 13.33 -5.09 6.13
CA TYR A 92 13.16 -5.60 4.77
C TYR A 92 12.40 -6.92 4.77
N HIS A 93 11.43 -7.05 3.90
CA HIS A 93 10.66 -8.27 3.69
C HIS A 93 10.32 -8.45 2.21
N THR A 94 9.78 -9.59 1.88
CA THR A 94 9.13 -9.90 0.60
C THR A 94 7.66 -10.21 0.88
N ASP A 95 6.76 -9.87 -0.05
CA ASP A 95 5.34 -10.13 0.18
C ASP A 95 4.98 -11.61 0.09
N TYR A 96 5.53 -12.30 -0.92
CA TYR A 96 5.30 -13.73 -1.15
C TYR A 96 6.59 -14.45 -1.55
N PRO A 97 6.73 -15.75 -1.21
CA PRO A 97 7.91 -16.54 -1.58
C PRO A 97 7.86 -17.06 -3.03
N PHE A 98 6.76 -16.85 -3.74
CA PHE A 98 6.55 -17.28 -5.12
C PHE A 98 6.43 -16.09 -6.08
N GLU A 99 6.57 -16.36 -7.37
CA GLU A 99 6.49 -15.34 -8.43
C GLU A 99 5.06 -14.82 -8.59
N CYS A 100 4.88 -13.56 -8.23
CA CYS A 100 3.71 -12.75 -8.52
C CYS A 100 4.12 -11.28 -8.54
N LYS A 101 3.18 -10.37 -8.78
CA LYS A 101 3.43 -8.92 -8.74
C LYS A 101 2.94 -8.33 -7.43
N THR A 102 3.68 -7.34 -6.96
CA THR A 102 3.22 -6.41 -5.93
C THR A 102 3.07 -5.02 -6.54
N ALA A 103 1.96 -4.37 -6.26
CA ALA A 103 1.73 -2.96 -6.57
C ALA A 103 1.42 -2.21 -5.28
N ILE A 104 2.07 -1.05 -5.08
CA ILE A 104 1.80 -0.16 -3.96
C ILE A 104 1.33 1.18 -4.53
N LEU A 105 0.04 1.49 -4.36
CA LEU A 105 -0.55 2.78 -4.73
C LEU A 105 -0.56 3.69 -3.49
N TYR A 106 0.10 4.83 -3.59
CA TYR A 106 0.13 5.82 -2.52
C TYR A 106 -1.12 6.69 -2.56
N MET A 107 -1.84 6.73 -1.44
CA MET A 107 -3.09 7.48 -1.29
C MET A 107 -2.88 8.86 -0.67
N THR A 108 -1.70 9.10 -0.09
CA THR A 108 -1.33 10.35 0.60
C THR A 108 0.07 10.80 0.20
N ASP A 109 0.28 12.13 0.20
CA ASP A 109 1.62 12.70 0.14
C ASP A 109 2.35 12.56 1.48
N GLY A 110 3.68 12.65 1.44
CA GLY A 110 4.51 12.69 2.65
C GLY A 110 5.96 12.29 2.41
N ASN A 111 6.81 12.57 3.39
CA ASN A 111 8.24 12.25 3.34
C ASN A 111 8.55 10.76 3.64
N GLY A 112 7.55 9.96 4.00
CA GLY A 112 7.62 8.51 4.07
C GLY A 112 7.78 7.85 2.71
N GLY A 113 7.56 6.54 2.64
CA GLY A 113 7.63 5.82 1.37
C GLY A 113 7.95 4.34 1.50
N THR A 114 8.52 3.80 0.42
CA THR A 114 9.00 2.42 0.34
C THR A 114 10.47 2.42 -0.07
N GLN A 115 11.32 1.81 0.74
CA GLN A 115 12.73 1.56 0.42
C GLN A 115 12.88 0.18 -0.21
N PHE A 116 13.50 0.10 -1.35
CA PHE A 116 13.88 -1.14 -2.03
C PHE A 116 15.36 -1.43 -1.79
N LYS A 117 15.69 -2.71 -1.57
CA LYS A 117 17.08 -3.12 -1.34
C LYS A 117 17.83 -3.30 -2.66
N ASN A 118 17.17 -3.87 -3.65
CA ASN A 118 17.69 -4.04 -5.01
C ASN A 118 16.55 -3.81 -6.04
N PRO A 119 16.62 -2.72 -6.84
CA PRO A 119 17.63 -1.66 -6.79
C PRO A 119 17.58 -0.89 -5.47
N ASN A 120 18.73 -0.38 -4.99
CA ASN A 120 18.75 0.48 -3.80
C ASN A 120 18.11 1.83 -4.12
N LYS A 121 16.79 1.90 -3.90
CA LYS A 121 15.97 3.05 -4.29
C LYS A 121 14.83 3.28 -3.30
N LYS A 122 14.65 4.53 -2.91
CA LYS A 122 13.45 4.99 -2.20
C LYS A 122 12.41 5.49 -3.21
N VAL A 123 11.16 5.07 -3.03
CA VAL A 123 9.98 5.67 -3.68
C VAL A 123 9.20 6.39 -2.59
N SER A 124 9.20 7.73 -2.65
CA SER A 124 8.49 8.57 -1.67
C SER A 124 6.99 8.54 -1.89
N CYS A 125 6.23 8.76 -0.81
CA CYS A 125 4.78 8.90 -0.90
C CYS A 125 4.42 10.09 -1.76
N LYS A 126 3.65 9.84 -2.81
CA LYS A 126 3.02 10.85 -3.66
C LYS A 126 1.65 10.36 -4.07
N GLU A 127 0.64 11.17 -3.85
CA GLU A 127 -0.75 10.83 -4.20
C GLU A 127 -0.86 10.36 -5.63
N ASN A 128 -1.65 9.30 -5.82
CA ASN A 128 -1.91 8.68 -7.12
C ASN A 128 -0.65 8.20 -7.86
N GLN A 129 0.44 7.97 -7.13
CA GLN A 129 1.63 7.29 -7.65
C GLN A 129 1.56 5.80 -7.29
N ILE A 130 1.85 4.94 -8.24
CA ILE A 130 1.97 3.50 -8.02
C ILE A 130 3.40 3.02 -8.31
N VAL A 131 3.90 2.11 -7.50
CA VAL A 131 5.09 1.33 -7.80
C VAL A 131 4.72 -0.13 -7.97
N ILE A 132 5.18 -0.76 -9.07
CA ILE A 132 4.92 -2.16 -9.41
C ILE A 132 6.25 -2.90 -9.47
N PHE A 133 6.35 -4.03 -8.80
CA PHE A 133 7.57 -4.83 -8.71
C PHE A 133 7.27 -6.31 -8.49
N ASP A 134 8.29 -7.16 -8.61
CA ASP A 134 8.16 -8.60 -8.34
C ASP A 134 8.07 -8.83 -6.84
N SER A 135 7.11 -9.63 -6.38
CA SER A 135 6.79 -9.88 -4.97
C SER A 135 7.99 -10.33 -4.12
N GLN A 136 8.97 -10.98 -4.75
CA GLN A 136 10.21 -11.42 -4.13
C GLN A 136 11.27 -10.31 -3.97
N THR A 137 10.96 -9.08 -4.42
CA THR A 137 11.84 -7.93 -4.23
C THR A 137 11.82 -7.49 -2.77
N GLN A 138 12.98 -7.52 -2.10
CA GLN A 138 13.11 -7.04 -0.72
C GLN A 138 12.83 -5.55 -0.65
N HIS A 139 11.84 -5.19 0.14
CA HIS A 139 11.42 -3.81 0.36
C HIS A 139 11.01 -3.58 1.82
N SER A 140 10.95 -2.33 2.23
CA SER A 140 10.54 -1.93 3.57
C SER A 140 9.76 -0.63 3.56
N ALA A 141 8.81 -0.49 4.48
CA ALA A 141 8.09 0.76 4.67
C ALA A 141 8.97 1.77 5.41
N ILE A 142 8.83 3.05 5.03
CA ILE A 142 9.39 4.20 5.75
C ILE A 142 8.22 5.03 6.27
N THR A 143 8.20 5.31 7.58
CA THR A 143 7.18 6.16 8.20
C THR A 143 7.37 7.62 7.80
N GLN A 144 6.33 8.44 8.00
CA GLN A 144 6.33 9.88 7.72
C GLN A 144 6.37 10.70 9.02
N THR A 145 6.86 11.94 8.89
CA THR A 145 6.91 12.94 9.98
C THR A 145 6.14 14.21 9.65
N ASP A 146 5.79 14.43 8.38
CA ASP A 146 5.23 15.66 7.82
C ASP A 146 3.74 15.55 7.47
N ALA A 147 3.14 14.38 7.61
CA ALA A 147 1.73 14.13 7.34
C ALA A 147 1.08 13.36 8.50
N LYS A 148 -0.16 13.71 8.86
CA LYS A 148 -0.91 13.08 9.96
C LYS A 148 -1.05 11.58 9.77
N GLN A 149 -1.17 11.13 8.53
CA GLN A 149 -1.35 9.73 8.17
C GLN A 149 -0.68 9.40 6.84
N LYS A 150 -0.20 8.18 6.71
CA LYS A 150 0.25 7.59 5.45
C LYS A 150 -0.67 6.43 5.12
N ILE A 151 -1.34 6.50 3.98
CA ILE A 151 -2.18 5.41 3.48
C ILE A 151 -1.61 4.92 2.17
N VAL A 152 -1.44 3.60 2.06
CA VAL A 152 -1.06 2.92 0.83
C VAL A 152 -2.01 1.76 0.57
N LEU A 153 -2.33 1.50 -0.70
CA LEU A 153 -3.01 0.28 -1.12
C LEU A 153 -1.97 -0.70 -1.64
N ASN A 154 -1.82 -1.84 -0.96
CA ASN A 154 -0.95 -2.95 -1.35
C ASN A 154 -1.79 -3.99 -2.09
N ILE A 155 -1.39 -4.33 -3.33
CA ILE A 155 -2.06 -5.28 -4.20
C ILE A 155 -1.06 -6.35 -4.61
N ASN A 156 -1.42 -7.62 -4.40
CA ASN A 156 -0.66 -8.76 -4.87
C ASN A 156 -1.49 -9.52 -5.92
N TYR A 157 -0.89 -9.81 -7.09
CA TYR A 157 -1.61 -10.34 -8.24
C TYR A 157 -0.69 -11.06 -9.24
N PHE A 158 -1.28 -11.88 -10.11
CA PHE A 158 -0.64 -12.51 -11.26
C PHE A 158 -0.90 -11.77 -12.57
#